data_90f262a3f29603c610d29053a3ba9c8c
#
_entry.id   90f262a3f29603c610d29053a3ba9c8c
#
_cell.length_a   1.000
_cell.length_b   1.000
_cell.length_c   1.000
_cell.angle_alpha   90.00
_cell.angle_beta   90.00
_cell.angle_gamma   90.00
#
_symmetry.space_group_name_H-M   'P 1'
#
loop_
_entity.id
_entity.type
_entity.pdbx_description
1 polymer ?
#
loop_
_entity_poly.entity_id
_entity_poly.type
_entity_poly.pdbx_seq_one_letter_code
_entity_poly.pdbx_strand_id
1 'polypeptide(L)'
;MQKKAISFIAIIFLSSLAQAKIDLSLSDEKANLGEEIFLKISNEHFFLNKDLAMINVEIFHSLIAQLDSQKIYFTKYEINSFSKKFKDFDNVDRVNKKNRTETKKLNLEATYLLINLYFNRLIEATNFQLAEVDKQKFNFLDEQEILITDENKEWQKSKYALKKTWSKLAKNDVLTSMLADKDLQEATDTIIKRYKNRLRRISQRNEEDVFSIAMNNLTSIFDPHSTYFSPKSAEDFEMTMSLNLEGIGALLTTEDDYPIIVSVVPGGPAEKSGKINPDDKIVKVKQIKKVEMDSVDVVGWRIDEVVQLIRGEAGTQLELEIIPAKTEDLSDRKWVVLTREEVKLEEQAAKSLIIDSAQGEHNFKIGIIDLPAFYIDFNAWQDRDPD
;
A
#
# COMPACT_ATOMS: atom_id res chain seq x y z
N MET A 1 19.70 -2.40 64.60
CA MET A 1 19.91 -2.14 63.19
C MET A 1 19.03 -3.12 62.37
N GLN A 2 17.82 -2.73 62.02
CA GLN A 2 16.90 -3.55 61.22
C GLN A 2 17.05 -3.18 59.75
N LYS A 3 17.49 -4.14 58.92
CA LYS A 3 17.50 -4.01 57.48
C LYS A 3 16.07 -4.28 56.97
N LYS A 4 15.41 -3.24 56.46
CA LYS A 4 14.16 -3.38 55.70
C LYS A 4 14.51 -3.89 54.30
N ALA A 5 14.05 -5.11 53.99
CA ALA A 5 14.05 -5.64 52.63
C ALA A 5 12.90 -4.99 51.86
N ILE A 6 13.20 -4.21 50.84
CA ILE A 6 12.20 -3.68 49.89
C ILE A 6 12.00 -4.75 48.85
N SER A 7 10.85 -5.42 48.91
CA SER A 7 10.39 -6.39 47.92
C SER A 7 9.91 -5.60 46.68
N PHE A 8 10.64 -5.63 45.58
CA PHE A 8 10.19 -5.10 44.31
C PHE A 8 9.24 -6.13 43.70
N ILE A 9 7.95 -5.90 43.85
CA ILE A 9 6.92 -6.61 43.06
C ILE A 9 6.94 -6.01 41.67
N ALA A 10 7.61 -6.67 40.73
CA ALA A 10 7.47 -6.40 39.32
C ALA A 10 6.07 -6.86 38.90
N ILE A 11 5.14 -5.92 38.82
CA ILE A 11 3.84 -6.13 38.18
C ILE A 11 4.13 -6.24 36.68
N ILE A 12 4.23 -7.49 36.21
CA ILE A 12 4.19 -7.80 34.78
C ILE A 12 2.77 -7.48 34.32
N PHE A 13 2.58 -6.30 33.80
CA PHE A 13 1.44 -6.00 32.92
C PHE A 13 1.61 -6.85 31.66
N LEU A 14 1.14 -8.08 31.70
CA LEU A 14 0.71 -8.77 30.49
C LEU A 14 -0.52 -7.99 30.00
N SER A 15 -0.28 -6.90 29.28
CA SER A 15 -1.28 -6.35 28.40
C SER A 15 -1.57 -7.46 27.38
N SER A 16 -2.69 -8.18 27.59
CA SER A 16 -3.35 -8.89 26.52
C SER A 16 -3.68 -7.82 25.47
N LEU A 17 -2.77 -7.62 24.53
CA LEU A 17 -3.11 -7.02 23.25
C LEU A 17 -4.18 -7.94 22.68
N ALA A 18 -5.44 -7.60 22.94
CA ALA A 18 -6.55 -8.16 22.21
C ALA A 18 -6.16 -7.97 20.74
N GLN A 19 -5.87 -9.09 20.06
CA GLN A 19 -5.52 -9.07 18.65
C GLN A 19 -6.73 -8.44 17.94
N ALA A 20 -6.62 -7.17 17.56
CA ALA A 20 -7.64 -6.50 16.79
C ALA A 20 -7.79 -7.29 15.50
N LYS A 21 -8.90 -8.01 15.39
CA LYS A 21 -9.25 -8.75 14.18
C LYS A 21 -9.70 -7.73 13.16
N ILE A 22 -9.12 -7.77 11.97
CA ILE A 22 -9.61 -7.00 10.85
C ILE A 22 -10.90 -7.68 10.36
N ASP A 23 -11.96 -6.90 10.30
CA ASP A 23 -13.26 -7.29 9.74
C ASP A 23 -13.81 -6.12 8.92
N LEU A 24 -13.31 -6.02 7.70
CA LEU A 24 -13.71 -5.00 6.74
C LEU A 24 -14.87 -5.56 5.94
N SER A 25 -16.09 -5.22 6.36
CA SER A 25 -17.31 -5.66 5.73
C SER A 25 -17.53 -4.97 4.37
N LEU A 26 -18.14 -5.68 3.44
CA LEU A 26 -18.60 -5.14 2.18
C LEU A 26 -19.81 -4.25 2.42
N SER A 27 -19.71 -2.95 2.11
CA SER A 27 -20.85 -2.04 2.15
C SER A 27 -21.76 -2.21 0.92
N ASP A 28 -23.02 -1.81 1.04
CA ASP A 28 -23.95 -1.81 -0.09
C ASP A 28 -23.48 -0.92 -1.23
N GLU A 29 -22.82 0.20 -0.92
CA GLU A 29 -22.22 1.11 -1.90
C GLU A 29 -21.14 0.39 -2.72
N LYS A 30 -20.19 -0.28 -2.06
CA LYS A 30 -19.12 -1.02 -2.73
C LYS A 30 -19.63 -2.27 -3.47
N ALA A 31 -20.66 -2.93 -2.95
CA ALA A 31 -21.31 -4.03 -3.64
C ALA A 31 -21.92 -3.58 -4.97
N ASN A 32 -22.68 -2.48 -4.96
CA ASN A 32 -23.28 -1.91 -6.16
C ASN A 32 -22.22 -1.42 -7.16
N LEU A 33 -21.20 -0.69 -6.69
CA LEU A 33 -20.11 -0.22 -7.52
C LEU A 33 -19.34 -1.38 -8.17
N GLY A 34 -19.09 -2.46 -7.44
CA GLY A 34 -18.41 -3.63 -7.96
C GLY A 34 -19.21 -4.35 -9.06
N GLU A 35 -20.53 -4.45 -8.90
CA GLU A 35 -21.41 -4.97 -9.96
C GLU A 35 -21.41 -4.06 -11.20
N GLU A 36 -21.43 -2.74 -11.01
CA GLU A 36 -21.38 -1.77 -12.11
C GLU A 36 -20.06 -1.88 -12.89
N ILE A 37 -18.92 -1.93 -12.20
CA ILE A 37 -17.60 -2.14 -12.81
C ILE A 37 -17.57 -3.46 -13.57
N PHE A 38 -18.08 -4.53 -12.98
CA PHE A 38 -18.14 -5.85 -13.62
C PHE A 38 -18.98 -5.83 -14.90
N LEU A 39 -20.15 -5.21 -14.86
CA LEU A 39 -21.02 -5.09 -16.04
C LEU A 39 -20.35 -4.26 -17.13
N LYS A 40 -19.71 -3.16 -16.76
CA LYS A 40 -19.01 -2.29 -17.70
C LYS A 40 -17.86 -3.03 -18.38
N ILE A 41 -16.95 -3.64 -17.63
CA ILE A 41 -15.81 -4.37 -18.22
C ILE A 41 -16.29 -5.58 -19.03
N SER A 42 -17.35 -6.28 -18.60
CA SER A 42 -17.90 -7.44 -19.32
C SER A 42 -18.55 -7.08 -20.65
N ASN A 43 -19.06 -5.86 -20.79
CA ASN A 43 -19.78 -5.42 -22.00
C ASN A 43 -18.92 -4.60 -22.95
N GLU A 44 -17.94 -3.87 -22.44
CA GLU A 44 -17.18 -2.85 -23.19
C GLU A 44 -15.73 -3.26 -23.46
N HIS A 45 -15.17 -4.23 -22.71
CA HIS A 45 -13.79 -4.64 -22.89
C HIS A 45 -13.57 -5.32 -24.23
N PHE A 46 -12.43 -5.05 -24.88
CA PHE A 46 -12.08 -5.60 -26.19
C PHE A 46 -12.13 -7.14 -26.25
N PHE A 47 -11.70 -7.82 -25.19
CA PHE A 47 -11.76 -9.29 -25.07
C PHE A 47 -13.13 -9.77 -24.54
N LEU A 48 -14.19 -9.54 -25.30
CA LEU A 48 -15.57 -9.93 -24.93
C LEU A 48 -15.83 -11.44 -24.93
N ASN A 49 -14.90 -12.26 -25.43
CA ASN A 49 -15.09 -13.70 -25.62
C ASN A 49 -14.70 -14.57 -24.41
N LYS A 50 -14.45 -14.00 -23.23
CA LYS A 50 -14.22 -14.81 -22.02
C LYS A 50 -15.50 -15.52 -21.59
N ASP A 51 -15.35 -16.77 -21.19
CA ASP A 51 -16.43 -17.52 -20.54
C ASP A 51 -16.71 -16.93 -19.15
N LEU A 52 -17.61 -15.97 -19.11
CA LEU A 52 -18.01 -15.29 -17.88
C LEU A 52 -18.75 -16.23 -16.90
N ALA A 53 -19.09 -17.45 -17.32
CA ALA A 53 -19.68 -18.45 -16.43
C ALA A 53 -18.67 -18.97 -15.39
N MET A 54 -17.37 -18.83 -15.66
CA MET A 54 -16.29 -19.28 -14.78
C MET A 54 -15.56 -18.14 -14.09
N ILE A 55 -16.01 -16.89 -14.25
CA ILE A 55 -15.29 -15.71 -13.80
C ILE A 55 -15.00 -15.72 -12.29
N ASN A 56 -15.95 -16.14 -11.46
CA ASN A 56 -15.76 -16.22 -10.02
C ASN A 56 -14.72 -17.28 -9.62
N VAL A 57 -14.63 -18.36 -10.38
CA VAL A 57 -13.59 -19.39 -10.15
C VAL A 57 -12.22 -18.88 -10.56
N GLU A 58 -12.12 -18.13 -11.65
CA GLU A 58 -10.88 -17.47 -12.07
C GLU A 58 -10.44 -16.42 -11.05
N ILE A 59 -11.37 -15.58 -10.53
CA ILE A 59 -11.12 -14.62 -9.44
C ILE A 59 -10.51 -15.34 -8.23
N PHE A 60 -11.10 -16.47 -7.80
CA PHE A 60 -10.57 -17.23 -6.68
C PHE A 60 -9.12 -17.68 -6.90
N HIS A 61 -8.83 -18.28 -8.05
CA HIS A 61 -7.48 -18.78 -8.34
C HIS A 61 -6.45 -17.65 -8.45
N SER A 62 -6.80 -16.57 -9.13
CA SER A 62 -5.95 -15.40 -9.26
C SER A 62 -5.69 -14.73 -7.91
N LEU A 63 -6.75 -14.56 -7.09
CA LEU A 63 -6.65 -13.97 -5.77
C LEU A 63 -5.76 -14.79 -4.82
N ILE A 64 -5.90 -16.12 -4.82
CA ILE A 64 -5.03 -17.00 -4.02
C ILE A 64 -3.57 -16.89 -4.48
N ALA A 65 -3.32 -16.88 -5.78
CA ALA A 65 -1.97 -16.72 -6.32
C ALA A 65 -1.34 -15.37 -5.92
N GLN A 66 -2.15 -14.30 -5.88
CA GLN A 66 -1.72 -12.97 -5.46
C GLN A 66 -1.46 -12.87 -3.95
N LEU A 67 -2.38 -13.37 -3.12
CA LEU A 67 -2.33 -13.20 -1.66
C LEU A 67 -1.35 -14.17 -0.99
N ASP A 68 -1.25 -15.40 -1.46
CA ASP A 68 -0.46 -16.47 -0.82
C ASP A 68 0.27 -17.37 -1.82
N SER A 69 1.04 -16.75 -2.73
CA SER A 69 1.86 -17.48 -3.71
C SER A 69 2.81 -18.50 -3.08
N GLN A 70 3.29 -18.19 -1.88
CA GLN A 70 4.21 -19.06 -1.13
C GLN A 70 3.51 -20.16 -0.32
N LYS A 71 2.18 -20.19 -0.28
CA LYS A 71 1.36 -21.17 0.44
C LYS A 71 1.72 -21.27 1.93
N ILE A 72 1.84 -20.11 2.60
CA ILE A 72 2.27 -19.99 4.01
C ILE A 72 1.21 -19.37 4.93
N TYR A 73 0.08 -18.90 4.39
CA TYR A 73 -0.97 -18.27 5.19
C TYR A 73 -2.26 -19.10 5.26
N PHE A 74 -2.63 -19.82 4.21
CA PHE A 74 -3.84 -20.64 4.20
C PHE A 74 -3.55 -22.11 4.45
N THR A 75 -4.53 -22.81 5.03
CA THR A 75 -4.53 -24.27 5.11
C THR A 75 -5.24 -24.88 3.91
N LYS A 76 -4.93 -26.14 3.60
CA LYS A 76 -5.61 -26.93 2.53
C LYS A 76 -7.13 -26.97 2.73
N TYR A 77 -7.58 -27.03 3.99
CA TYR A 77 -9.02 -27.03 4.31
C TYR A 77 -9.68 -25.68 3.92
N GLU A 78 -9.04 -24.56 4.28
CA GLU A 78 -9.56 -23.21 3.95
C GLU A 78 -9.62 -23.01 2.44
N ILE A 79 -8.57 -23.37 1.71
CA ILE A 79 -8.54 -23.30 0.24
C ILE A 79 -9.68 -24.11 -0.39
N ASN A 80 -9.88 -25.36 0.05
CA ASN A 80 -10.97 -26.20 -0.46
C ASN A 80 -12.35 -25.61 -0.14
N SER A 81 -12.51 -25.04 1.06
CA SER A 81 -13.77 -24.41 1.47
C SER A 81 -14.11 -23.20 0.61
N PHE A 82 -13.15 -22.32 0.35
CA PHE A 82 -13.36 -21.16 -0.52
C PHE A 82 -13.55 -21.57 -1.98
N SER A 83 -12.74 -22.50 -2.50
CA SER A 83 -12.94 -23.03 -3.84
C SER A 83 -14.38 -23.52 -4.07
N LYS A 84 -14.97 -24.20 -3.07
CA LYS A 84 -16.36 -24.62 -3.13
C LYS A 84 -17.33 -23.43 -3.15
N LYS A 85 -17.13 -22.43 -2.28
CA LYS A 85 -18.00 -21.23 -2.26
C LYS A 85 -18.05 -20.51 -3.61
N PHE A 86 -16.91 -20.36 -4.28
CA PHE A 86 -16.85 -19.70 -5.58
C PHE A 86 -17.48 -20.54 -6.69
N LYS A 87 -17.28 -21.87 -6.69
CA LYS A 87 -17.90 -22.80 -7.65
C LYS A 87 -19.42 -22.92 -7.47
N ASP A 88 -19.88 -23.00 -6.22
CA ASP A 88 -21.30 -23.13 -5.92
C ASP A 88 -22.07 -21.87 -6.31
N PHE A 89 -21.46 -20.68 -6.18
CA PHE A 89 -22.04 -19.41 -6.60
C PHE A 89 -22.35 -19.39 -8.10
N ASP A 90 -21.41 -19.78 -8.96
CA ASP A 90 -21.61 -19.86 -10.39
C ASP A 90 -22.69 -20.91 -10.79
N ASN A 91 -22.88 -21.94 -9.97
CA ASN A 91 -23.90 -22.98 -10.18
C ASN A 91 -25.32 -22.52 -9.79
N VAL A 92 -25.46 -21.67 -8.76
CA VAL A 92 -26.78 -21.16 -8.31
C VAL A 92 -27.42 -20.32 -9.40
N ASP A 93 -26.66 -19.49 -10.09
CA ASP A 93 -27.17 -18.66 -11.18
C ASP A 93 -27.63 -19.49 -12.42
N ARG A 94 -27.07 -20.70 -12.60
CA ARG A 94 -27.49 -21.65 -13.64
C ARG A 94 -28.83 -22.31 -13.35
N VAL A 95 -29.25 -22.42 -12.09
CA VAL A 95 -30.50 -23.14 -11.69
C VAL A 95 -31.74 -22.25 -11.76
N ASN A 96 -31.59 -20.93 -11.66
CA ASN A 96 -32.68 -19.95 -11.73
C ASN A 96 -33.18 -19.68 -13.18
N LYS A 97 -33.21 -20.71 -14.04
CA LYS A 97 -33.56 -20.64 -15.47
C LYS A 97 -35.00 -20.26 -15.81
N LYS A 98 -35.83 -19.86 -14.86
CA LYS A 98 -37.24 -19.51 -15.16
C LYS A 98 -37.43 -18.07 -15.67
N ASN A 99 -36.48 -17.17 -15.43
CA ASN A 99 -36.50 -15.84 -16.05
C ASN A 99 -35.14 -15.62 -16.73
N ARG A 100 -35.15 -15.65 -18.05
CA ARG A 100 -34.00 -15.62 -18.97
C ARG A 100 -33.25 -14.28 -19.03
N THR A 101 -32.98 -13.65 -17.91
CA THR A 101 -31.92 -12.66 -17.74
C THR A 101 -30.89 -13.31 -16.84
N GLU A 102 -29.87 -13.95 -17.43
CA GLU A 102 -28.67 -14.40 -16.72
C GLU A 102 -27.97 -13.16 -16.22
N THR A 103 -28.34 -12.67 -15.04
CA THR A 103 -27.59 -11.64 -14.33
C THR A 103 -26.34 -12.31 -13.77
N LYS A 104 -25.25 -12.21 -14.52
CA LYS A 104 -23.93 -12.59 -14.04
C LYS A 104 -23.58 -11.68 -12.88
N LYS A 105 -23.22 -12.26 -11.74
CA LYS A 105 -22.91 -11.52 -10.52
C LYS A 105 -21.52 -11.87 -10.01
N LEU A 106 -20.88 -10.92 -9.37
CA LEU A 106 -19.64 -11.13 -8.66
C LEU A 106 -19.90 -11.70 -7.27
N ASN A 107 -19.10 -12.69 -6.86
CA ASN A 107 -19.11 -13.18 -5.50
C ASN A 107 -18.23 -12.31 -4.59
N LEU A 108 -18.58 -11.02 -4.45
CA LEU A 108 -17.84 -10.06 -3.66
C LEU A 108 -17.81 -10.42 -2.17
N GLU A 109 -18.89 -10.99 -1.64
CA GLU A 109 -18.91 -11.44 -0.23
C GLU A 109 -17.82 -12.48 0.04
N ALA A 110 -17.71 -13.53 -0.80
CA ALA A 110 -16.67 -14.54 -0.63
C ALA A 110 -15.27 -13.97 -0.86
N THR A 111 -15.14 -13.02 -1.78
CA THR A 111 -13.89 -12.29 -2.06
C THR A 111 -13.44 -11.50 -0.81
N TYR A 112 -14.32 -10.72 -0.20
CA TYR A 112 -14.05 -9.98 1.02
C TYR A 112 -13.71 -10.90 2.19
N LEU A 113 -14.46 -11.99 2.38
CA LEU A 113 -14.17 -12.98 3.41
C LEU A 113 -12.77 -13.60 3.24
N LEU A 114 -12.35 -13.87 2.00
CA LEU A 114 -11.03 -14.44 1.71
C LEU A 114 -9.91 -13.43 1.99
N ILE A 115 -10.08 -12.17 1.58
CA ILE A 115 -9.11 -11.10 1.84
C ILE A 115 -9.01 -10.81 3.35
N ASN A 116 -10.13 -10.75 4.06
CA ASN A 116 -10.14 -10.59 5.52
C ASN A 116 -9.45 -11.77 6.23
N LEU A 117 -9.68 -13.01 5.77
CA LEU A 117 -8.98 -14.17 6.30
C LEU A 117 -7.47 -14.03 6.10
N TYR A 118 -7.04 -13.59 4.93
CA TYR A 118 -5.63 -13.33 4.64
C TYR A 118 -5.02 -12.31 5.59
N PHE A 119 -5.63 -11.13 5.76
CA PHE A 119 -5.11 -10.10 6.67
C PHE A 119 -5.04 -10.58 8.11
N ASN A 120 -6.08 -11.25 8.59
CA ASN A 120 -6.08 -11.83 9.94
C ASN A 120 -5.00 -12.89 10.10
N ARG A 121 -4.74 -13.69 9.06
CA ARG A 121 -3.69 -14.69 9.08
C ARG A 121 -2.30 -14.07 9.02
N LEU A 122 -2.14 -12.97 8.28
CA LEU A 122 -0.89 -12.22 8.23
C LEU A 122 -0.58 -11.56 9.59
N ILE A 123 -1.59 -11.05 10.30
CA ILE A 123 -1.46 -10.57 11.68
C ILE A 123 -1.07 -11.73 12.62
N GLU A 124 -1.77 -12.88 12.55
CA GLU A 124 -1.46 -14.06 13.37
C GLU A 124 -0.01 -14.52 13.13
N ALA A 125 0.42 -14.62 11.88
CA ALA A 125 1.76 -15.03 11.50
C ALA A 125 2.81 -14.05 12.01
N THR A 126 2.60 -12.74 11.80
CA THR A 126 3.57 -11.71 12.20
C THR A 126 3.71 -11.62 13.72
N ASN A 127 2.61 -11.70 14.48
CA ASN A 127 2.66 -11.75 15.94
C ASN A 127 3.38 -13.00 16.45
N PHE A 128 3.12 -14.16 15.83
CA PHE A 128 3.82 -15.39 16.16
C PHE A 128 5.33 -15.28 15.89
N GLN A 129 5.71 -14.77 14.72
CA GLN A 129 7.11 -14.54 14.34
C GLN A 129 7.78 -13.54 15.28
N LEU A 130 7.10 -12.45 15.65
CA LEU A 130 7.57 -11.45 16.59
C LEU A 130 7.89 -12.10 17.96
N ALA A 131 6.98 -12.94 18.46
CA ALA A 131 7.19 -13.66 19.72
C ALA A 131 8.33 -14.70 19.65
N GLU A 132 8.60 -15.30 18.48
CA GLU A 132 9.73 -16.19 18.29
C GLU A 132 11.05 -15.42 18.27
N VAL A 133 11.11 -14.27 17.59
CA VAL A 133 12.29 -13.41 17.51
C VAL A 133 12.62 -12.81 18.88
N ASP A 134 11.62 -12.35 19.63
CA ASP A 134 11.79 -11.75 20.95
C ASP A 134 12.41 -12.71 21.99
N LYS A 135 12.17 -14.02 21.82
CA LYS A 135 12.79 -15.06 22.68
C LYS A 135 14.31 -15.17 22.50
N GLN A 136 14.86 -14.74 21.38
CA GLN A 136 16.27 -14.85 20.97
C GLN A 136 16.88 -16.27 21.11
N LYS A 137 16.02 -17.32 21.03
CA LYS A 137 16.43 -18.72 21.20
C LYS A 137 16.58 -19.43 19.87
N PHE A 138 17.54 -18.97 19.06
CA PHE A 138 17.83 -19.60 17.78
C PHE A 138 19.04 -20.52 17.85
N ASN A 139 18.88 -21.73 17.35
CA ASN A 139 20.02 -22.60 17.04
C ASN A 139 20.28 -22.57 15.53
N PHE A 140 21.28 -21.81 15.10
CA PHE A 140 21.64 -21.69 13.70
C PHE A 140 22.51 -22.83 13.17
N LEU A 141 22.90 -23.77 14.02
CA LEU A 141 23.65 -24.98 13.62
C LEU A 141 22.74 -26.10 13.16
N ASP A 142 21.44 -26.00 13.40
CA ASP A 142 20.47 -27.01 12.93
C ASP A 142 20.28 -26.86 11.41
N GLU A 143 20.49 -27.95 10.70
CA GLU A 143 20.16 -28.06 9.28
C GLU A 143 18.64 -28.05 9.11
N GLN A 144 18.08 -26.95 8.64
CA GLN A 144 16.67 -26.79 8.36
C GLN A 144 16.46 -26.23 6.96
N GLU A 145 15.57 -26.84 6.21
CA GLU A 145 15.20 -26.39 4.88
C GLU A 145 13.90 -25.60 4.90
N ILE A 146 13.84 -24.53 4.10
CA ILE A 146 12.63 -23.77 3.81
C ILE A 146 12.43 -23.80 2.30
N LEU A 147 11.33 -24.40 1.85
CA LEU A 147 10.90 -24.29 0.48
C LEU A 147 10.26 -22.91 0.28
N ILE A 148 10.98 -21.98 -0.35
CA ILE A 148 10.51 -20.61 -0.60
C ILE A 148 9.67 -20.59 -1.88
N THR A 149 10.16 -21.22 -2.94
CA THR A 149 9.48 -21.27 -4.25
C THR A 149 9.52 -22.71 -4.77
N ASP A 150 8.36 -23.35 -4.81
CA ASP A 150 8.17 -24.65 -5.46
C ASP A 150 6.73 -24.70 -5.99
N GLU A 151 6.58 -24.83 -7.29
CA GLU A 151 5.27 -24.97 -7.94
C GLU A 151 4.48 -26.16 -7.40
N ASN A 152 5.20 -27.24 -6.99
CA ASN A 152 4.62 -28.45 -6.41
C ASN A 152 4.36 -28.35 -4.90
N LYS A 153 4.68 -27.19 -4.25
CA LYS A 153 4.42 -27.03 -2.83
C LYS A 153 2.94 -27.16 -2.51
N GLU A 154 2.60 -28.08 -1.63
CA GLU A 154 1.23 -28.23 -1.15
C GLU A 154 0.87 -27.24 -0.03
N TRP A 155 -0.42 -26.92 0.06
CA TRP A 155 -0.96 -26.18 1.19
C TRP A 155 -0.79 -26.94 2.49
N GLN A 156 -0.46 -26.22 3.55
CA GLN A 156 -0.30 -26.83 4.88
C GLN A 156 -1.62 -27.44 5.36
N LYS A 157 -1.52 -28.63 6.00
CA LYS A 157 -2.71 -29.37 6.46
C LYS A 157 -3.37 -28.75 7.69
N SER A 158 -2.64 -27.95 8.49
CA SER A 158 -3.12 -27.40 9.76
C SER A 158 -2.46 -26.09 10.12
N LYS A 159 -3.09 -25.34 11.03
CA LYS A 159 -2.48 -24.14 11.64
C LYS A 159 -1.19 -24.44 12.40
N TYR A 160 -1.07 -25.63 12.99
CA TYR A 160 0.17 -26.06 13.63
C TYR A 160 1.32 -26.17 12.62
N ALA A 161 1.05 -26.72 11.45
CA ALA A 161 2.05 -26.82 10.38
C ALA A 161 2.43 -25.42 9.83
N LEU A 162 1.45 -24.48 9.72
CA LEU A 162 1.73 -23.08 9.40
C LEU A 162 2.68 -22.44 10.43
N LYS A 163 2.41 -22.62 11.72
CA LYS A 163 3.27 -22.07 12.79
C LYS A 163 4.70 -22.61 12.73
N LYS A 164 4.90 -23.88 12.39
CA LYS A 164 6.24 -24.44 12.13
C LYS A 164 6.95 -23.72 10.97
N THR A 165 6.22 -23.45 9.90
CA THR A 165 6.77 -22.68 8.77
C THR A 165 7.12 -21.26 9.19
N TRP A 166 6.25 -20.58 9.93
CA TRP A 166 6.51 -19.22 10.41
C TRP A 166 7.70 -19.15 11.37
N SER A 167 7.89 -20.14 12.23
CA SER A 167 9.08 -20.23 13.10
C SER A 167 10.37 -20.32 12.28
N LYS A 168 10.39 -21.16 11.23
CA LYS A 168 11.52 -21.26 10.32
C LYS A 168 11.79 -19.96 9.57
N LEU A 169 10.72 -19.28 9.09
CA LEU A 169 10.84 -17.98 8.42
C LEU A 169 11.39 -16.91 9.37
N ALA A 170 10.95 -16.86 10.61
CA ALA A 170 11.48 -15.93 11.61
C ALA A 170 12.98 -16.15 11.86
N LYS A 171 13.40 -17.42 11.98
CA LYS A 171 14.81 -17.81 12.12
C LYS A 171 15.63 -17.38 10.89
N ASN A 172 15.08 -17.60 9.69
CA ASN A 172 15.70 -17.21 8.42
C ASN A 172 15.86 -15.69 8.31
N ASP A 173 14.85 -14.92 8.71
CA ASP A 173 14.89 -13.45 8.66
C ASP A 173 16.02 -12.90 9.56
N VAL A 174 16.17 -13.45 10.78
CA VAL A 174 17.27 -13.09 11.68
C VAL A 174 18.61 -13.52 11.10
N LEU A 175 18.73 -14.76 10.60
CA LEU A 175 19.97 -15.25 9.99
C LEU A 175 20.39 -14.39 8.81
N THR A 176 19.46 -14.05 7.92
CA THR A 176 19.73 -13.17 6.76
C THR A 176 20.22 -11.78 7.21
N SER A 177 19.65 -11.26 8.31
CA SER A 177 20.10 -9.98 8.87
C SER A 177 21.51 -10.07 9.47
N MET A 178 21.85 -11.19 10.10
CA MET A 178 23.21 -11.43 10.63
C MET A 178 24.24 -11.59 9.51
N LEU A 179 23.89 -12.24 8.40
CA LEU A 179 24.77 -12.39 7.23
C LEU A 179 25.07 -11.04 6.53
N ALA A 180 24.34 -9.99 6.89
CA ALA A 180 24.62 -8.61 6.47
C ALA A 180 25.47 -7.85 7.54
N ASP A 181 26.44 -8.51 8.13
CA ASP A 181 27.43 -7.99 9.09
C ASP A 181 26.84 -7.43 10.39
N LYS A 182 25.69 -7.92 10.85
CA LYS A 182 25.07 -7.55 12.13
C LYS A 182 25.31 -8.65 13.18
N ASP A 183 25.49 -8.22 14.41
CA ASP A 183 25.44 -9.17 15.53
C ASP A 183 23.99 -9.65 15.78
N LEU A 184 23.82 -10.64 16.67
CA LEU A 184 22.50 -11.24 16.94
C LEU A 184 21.51 -10.20 17.51
N GLN A 185 21.97 -9.29 18.37
CA GLN A 185 21.11 -8.28 18.98
C GLN A 185 20.63 -7.28 17.94
N GLU A 186 21.53 -6.73 17.15
CA GLU A 186 21.22 -5.77 16.08
C GLU A 186 20.30 -6.38 15.01
N ALA A 187 20.56 -7.65 14.64
CA ALA A 187 19.72 -8.40 13.71
C ALA A 187 18.30 -8.57 14.27
N THR A 188 18.20 -9.00 15.54
CA THR A 188 16.92 -9.17 16.25
C THR A 188 16.14 -7.86 16.30
N ASP A 189 16.75 -6.77 16.75
CA ASP A 189 16.09 -5.46 16.84
C ASP A 189 15.60 -4.97 15.47
N THR A 190 16.39 -5.18 14.42
CA THR A 190 16.00 -4.87 13.05
C THR A 190 14.76 -5.65 12.61
N ILE A 191 14.70 -6.94 12.89
CA ILE A 191 13.57 -7.79 12.51
C ILE A 191 12.33 -7.48 13.33
N ILE A 192 12.47 -7.20 14.64
CA ILE A 192 11.39 -6.73 15.50
C ILE A 192 10.77 -5.43 14.93
N LYS A 193 11.59 -4.45 14.57
CA LYS A 193 11.13 -3.19 13.95
C LYS A 193 10.37 -3.47 12.64
N ARG A 194 10.88 -4.35 11.77
CA ARG A 194 10.21 -4.73 10.51
C ARG A 194 8.84 -5.38 10.77
N TYR A 195 8.73 -6.27 11.75
CA TYR A 195 7.46 -6.94 12.06
C TYR A 195 6.45 -5.99 12.70
N LYS A 196 6.87 -5.09 13.61
CA LYS A 196 6.01 -4.04 14.15
C LYS A 196 5.49 -3.12 13.06
N ASN A 197 6.34 -2.69 12.13
CA ASN A 197 5.93 -1.87 10.98
C ASN A 197 4.97 -2.61 10.05
N ARG A 198 5.15 -3.93 9.86
CA ARG A 198 4.20 -4.77 9.11
C ARG A 198 2.83 -4.79 9.78
N LEU A 199 2.77 -5.04 11.09
CA LEU A 199 1.51 -5.03 11.86
C LEU A 199 0.80 -3.69 11.75
N ARG A 200 1.52 -2.58 11.90
CA ARG A 200 0.97 -1.24 11.75
C ARG A 200 0.35 -1.03 10.36
N ARG A 201 1.07 -1.35 9.28
CA ARG A 201 0.53 -1.22 7.92
C ARG A 201 -0.72 -2.06 7.68
N ILE A 202 -0.80 -3.24 8.29
CA ILE A 202 -1.99 -4.08 8.16
C ILE A 202 -3.15 -3.48 8.95
N SER A 203 -2.92 -2.97 10.16
CA SER A 203 -3.98 -2.38 11.00
C SER A 203 -4.59 -1.09 10.42
N GLN A 204 -3.87 -0.44 9.50
CA GLN A 204 -4.33 0.76 8.80
C GLN A 204 -5.16 0.45 7.54
N ARG A 205 -5.38 -0.83 7.19
CA ARG A 205 -6.21 -1.19 6.06
C ARG A 205 -7.67 -0.82 6.29
N ASN A 206 -8.31 -0.33 5.23
CA ASN A 206 -9.71 0.06 5.23
C ASN A 206 -10.50 -0.67 4.14
N GLU A 207 -11.80 -0.40 4.02
CA GLU A 207 -12.67 -1.03 3.02
C GLU A 207 -12.20 -0.75 1.59
N GLU A 208 -11.73 0.46 1.30
CA GLU A 208 -11.21 0.82 -0.03
C GLU A 208 -10.01 -0.03 -0.44
N ASP A 209 -9.12 -0.36 0.50
CA ASP A 209 -8.00 -1.25 0.22
C ASP A 209 -8.48 -2.66 -0.20
N VAL A 210 -9.51 -3.20 0.49
CA VAL A 210 -10.09 -4.51 0.16
C VAL A 210 -10.79 -4.46 -1.19
N PHE A 211 -11.57 -3.41 -1.44
CA PHE A 211 -12.27 -3.20 -2.69
C PHE A 211 -11.28 -3.08 -3.86
N SER A 212 -10.22 -2.30 -3.69
CA SER A 212 -9.18 -2.14 -4.70
C SER A 212 -8.48 -3.47 -5.03
N ILE A 213 -8.18 -4.31 -4.02
CA ILE A 213 -7.64 -5.66 -4.24
C ILE A 213 -8.62 -6.50 -5.05
N ALA A 214 -9.91 -6.48 -4.69
CA ALA A 214 -10.95 -7.26 -5.38
C ALA A 214 -11.12 -6.81 -6.84
N MET A 215 -11.20 -5.51 -7.08
CA MET A 215 -11.40 -4.97 -8.43
C MET A 215 -10.15 -5.12 -9.31
N ASN A 216 -8.95 -4.91 -8.77
CA ASN A 216 -7.72 -5.17 -9.52
C ASN A 216 -7.55 -6.65 -9.86
N ASN A 217 -7.98 -7.55 -8.98
CA ASN A 217 -8.01 -8.97 -9.29
C ASN A 217 -9.00 -9.28 -10.41
N LEU A 218 -10.20 -8.69 -10.38
CA LEU A 218 -11.20 -8.82 -11.44
C LEU A 218 -10.67 -8.32 -12.79
N THR A 219 -10.14 -7.09 -12.84
CA THR A 219 -9.69 -6.48 -14.10
C THR A 219 -8.54 -7.26 -14.72
N SER A 220 -7.59 -7.76 -13.91
CA SER A 220 -6.45 -8.55 -14.36
C SER A 220 -6.83 -9.87 -15.04
N ILE A 221 -8.04 -10.39 -14.80
CA ILE A 221 -8.56 -11.59 -15.47
C ILE A 221 -8.91 -11.28 -16.93
N PHE A 222 -9.38 -10.07 -17.21
CA PHE A 222 -9.71 -9.65 -18.58
C PHE A 222 -8.45 -9.33 -19.38
N ASP A 223 -7.54 -8.56 -18.77
CA ASP A 223 -6.30 -8.12 -19.39
C ASP A 223 -5.28 -7.72 -18.32
N PRO A 224 -4.00 -8.14 -18.44
CA PRO A 224 -2.96 -7.81 -17.47
C PRO A 224 -2.65 -6.31 -17.37
N HIS A 225 -3.06 -5.50 -18.35
CA HIS A 225 -2.88 -4.03 -18.36
C HIS A 225 -4.09 -3.26 -17.84
N SER A 226 -5.22 -3.94 -17.60
CA SER A 226 -6.42 -3.31 -17.04
C SER A 226 -6.31 -3.21 -15.53
N THR A 227 -6.49 -2.00 -14.99
CA THR A 227 -6.33 -1.69 -13.57
C THR A 227 -7.51 -0.85 -13.07
N TYR A 228 -8.01 -1.18 -11.89
CA TYR A 228 -8.93 -0.32 -11.15
C TYR A 228 -8.13 0.71 -10.36
N PHE A 229 -8.45 1.97 -10.56
CA PHE A 229 -8.00 3.04 -9.69
C PHE A 229 -9.10 3.44 -8.72
N SER A 230 -8.79 3.44 -7.40
CA SER A 230 -9.64 4.14 -6.43
C SER A 230 -9.69 5.63 -6.79
N PRO A 231 -10.69 6.40 -6.30
CA PRO A 231 -10.76 7.84 -6.58
C PRO A 231 -9.43 8.54 -6.33
N LYS A 232 -8.78 8.23 -5.21
CA LYS A 232 -7.47 8.76 -4.87
C LYS A 232 -6.36 8.33 -5.83
N SER A 233 -6.32 7.05 -6.19
CA SER A 233 -5.30 6.57 -7.14
C SER A 233 -5.50 7.17 -8.53
N ALA A 234 -6.75 7.49 -8.90
CA ALA A 234 -7.06 8.20 -10.14
C ALA A 234 -6.52 9.65 -10.09
N GLU A 235 -6.76 10.37 -8.99
CA GLU A 235 -6.20 11.72 -8.78
C GLU A 235 -4.66 11.70 -8.84
N ASP A 236 -4.01 10.74 -8.17
CA ASP A 236 -2.54 10.59 -8.19
C ASP A 236 -2.03 10.29 -9.60
N PHE A 237 -2.77 9.47 -10.36
CA PHE A 237 -2.46 9.16 -11.75
C PHE A 237 -2.60 10.40 -12.65
N GLU A 238 -3.71 11.14 -12.56
CA GLU A 238 -3.94 12.38 -13.31
C GLU A 238 -2.85 13.40 -13.05
N MET A 239 -2.47 13.62 -11.79
CA MET A 239 -1.37 14.52 -11.43
C MET A 239 -0.03 14.07 -12.03
N THR A 240 0.25 12.76 -12.01
CA THR A 240 1.48 12.23 -12.60
C THR A 240 1.48 12.42 -14.10
N MET A 241 0.35 12.21 -14.76
CA MET A 241 0.21 12.34 -16.21
C MET A 241 0.19 13.80 -16.68
N SER A 242 -0.37 14.73 -15.91
CA SER A 242 -0.37 16.15 -16.25
C SER A 242 0.95 16.87 -15.97
N LEU A 243 1.90 16.22 -15.28
CA LEU A 243 3.14 16.82 -14.75
C LEU A 243 2.87 18.06 -13.89
N ASN A 244 1.70 18.14 -13.31
CA ASN A 244 1.22 19.28 -12.57
C ASN A 244 0.75 18.84 -11.19
N LEU A 245 1.31 19.43 -10.15
CA LEU A 245 1.02 19.10 -8.76
C LEU A 245 0.57 20.37 -8.03
N GLU A 246 -0.65 20.37 -7.51
CA GLU A 246 -1.10 21.43 -6.60
C GLU A 246 -0.76 21.08 -5.15
N GLY A 247 0.07 21.89 -4.52
CA GLY A 247 0.50 21.63 -3.16
C GLY A 247 1.70 22.46 -2.71
N ILE A 248 2.48 21.88 -1.79
CA ILE A 248 3.67 22.54 -1.23
C ILE A 248 4.97 22.18 -1.96
N GLY A 249 4.96 21.23 -2.90
CA GLY A 249 6.16 20.80 -3.59
C GLY A 249 7.15 20.04 -2.67
N ALA A 250 6.68 19.02 -1.96
CA ALA A 250 7.51 18.16 -1.12
C ALA A 250 7.18 16.69 -1.34
N LEU A 251 8.21 15.84 -1.40
CA LEU A 251 8.07 14.38 -1.38
C LEU A 251 8.09 13.90 0.06
N LEU A 252 7.11 13.09 0.44
CA LEU A 252 6.95 12.58 1.80
C LEU A 252 7.07 11.06 1.86
N THR A 253 7.55 10.57 3.01
CA THR A 253 7.49 9.15 3.39
C THR A 253 7.16 9.02 4.87
N THR A 254 7.08 7.79 5.39
CA THR A 254 6.89 7.55 6.82
C THR A 254 8.13 6.89 7.41
N GLU A 255 8.66 7.43 8.50
CA GLU A 255 9.71 6.83 9.32
C GLU A 255 9.32 6.93 10.80
N ASP A 256 9.39 5.79 11.52
CA ASP A 256 9.10 5.70 12.97
C ASP A 256 7.84 6.46 13.41
N ASP A 257 6.71 6.23 12.71
CA ASP A 257 5.40 6.86 12.92
C ASP A 257 5.27 8.32 12.47
N TYR A 258 6.36 8.98 12.08
CA TYR A 258 6.31 10.34 11.59
C TYR A 258 6.28 10.40 10.07
N PRO A 259 5.37 11.20 9.47
CA PRO A 259 5.57 11.66 8.10
C PRO A 259 6.85 12.51 8.05
N ILE A 260 7.77 12.18 7.16
CA ILE A 260 9.02 12.94 6.97
C ILE A 260 9.13 13.47 5.55
N ILE A 261 9.81 14.57 5.40
CA ILE A 261 10.11 15.18 4.11
C ILE A 261 11.37 14.53 3.54
N VAL A 262 11.23 13.84 2.41
CA VAL A 262 12.38 13.21 1.72
C VAL A 262 13.13 14.24 0.89
N SER A 263 12.40 15.07 0.15
CA SER A 263 12.97 16.12 -0.68
C SER A 263 11.96 17.21 -0.94
N VAL A 264 12.41 18.37 -1.37
CA VAL A 264 11.58 19.48 -1.84
C VAL A 264 11.79 19.65 -3.35
N VAL A 265 10.69 19.98 -4.05
CA VAL A 265 10.72 20.20 -5.50
C VAL A 265 11.31 21.58 -5.79
N PRO A 266 12.32 21.69 -6.67
CA PRO A 266 12.90 22.96 -7.06
C PRO A 266 11.83 23.93 -7.58
N GLY A 267 11.88 25.18 -7.09
CA GLY A 267 10.91 26.21 -7.40
C GLY A 267 9.54 26.08 -6.73
N GLY A 268 9.34 25.02 -5.91
CA GLY A 268 8.09 24.82 -5.17
C GLY A 268 8.00 25.65 -3.88
N PRO A 269 6.79 25.76 -3.29
CA PRO A 269 6.54 26.55 -2.07
C PRO A 269 7.40 26.14 -0.88
N ALA A 270 7.62 24.84 -0.69
CA ALA A 270 8.45 24.34 0.40
C ALA A 270 9.91 24.83 0.28
N GLU A 271 10.51 24.73 -0.91
CA GLU A 271 11.85 25.24 -1.19
C GLU A 271 11.91 26.76 -1.05
N LYS A 272 11.01 27.50 -1.71
CA LYS A 272 10.93 28.99 -1.64
C LYS A 272 10.82 29.52 -0.21
N SER A 273 10.15 28.77 0.67
CA SER A 273 10.02 29.17 2.07
C SER A 273 11.34 29.20 2.81
N GLY A 274 12.30 28.36 2.42
CA GLY A 274 13.57 28.14 3.13
C GLY A 274 13.42 27.60 4.56
N LYS A 275 12.20 27.18 4.94
CA LYS A 275 11.87 26.76 6.31
C LYS A 275 11.67 25.26 6.44
N ILE A 276 11.53 24.55 5.31
CA ILE A 276 11.32 23.13 5.20
C ILE A 276 12.58 22.48 4.63
N ASN A 277 13.06 21.43 5.26
CA ASN A 277 14.26 20.71 4.84
C ASN A 277 13.98 19.21 4.74
N PRO A 278 14.80 18.46 3.98
CA PRO A 278 14.81 17.00 4.07
C PRO A 278 15.00 16.53 5.52
N ASP A 279 14.37 15.41 5.84
CA ASP A 279 14.31 14.75 7.15
C ASP A 279 13.56 15.52 8.25
N ASP A 280 12.95 16.68 7.97
CA ASP A 280 12.01 17.31 8.89
C ASP A 280 10.78 16.40 9.09
N LYS A 281 10.38 16.20 10.36
CA LYS A 281 9.22 15.35 10.73
C LYS A 281 7.98 16.23 10.86
N ILE A 282 6.89 15.83 10.23
CA ILE A 282 5.61 16.52 10.34
C ILE A 282 4.82 15.93 11.52
N VAL A 283 4.36 16.80 12.42
CA VAL A 283 3.59 16.40 13.61
C VAL A 283 2.12 16.74 13.44
N LYS A 284 1.82 17.97 12.97
CA LYS A 284 0.44 18.41 12.74
C LYS A 284 0.31 19.17 11.44
N VAL A 285 -0.91 19.13 10.92
CA VAL A 285 -1.35 19.90 9.77
C VAL A 285 -2.56 20.75 10.18
N LYS A 286 -2.53 22.04 9.87
CA LYS A 286 -3.65 22.97 10.10
C LYS A 286 -4.00 23.68 8.80
N GLN A 287 -5.28 23.67 8.44
CA GLN A 287 -5.76 24.43 7.30
C GLN A 287 -6.01 25.89 7.70
N ILE A 288 -5.48 26.83 6.96
CA ILE A 288 -5.77 28.27 7.17
C ILE A 288 -6.96 28.64 6.31
N LYS A 289 -8.12 28.78 6.93
CA LYS A 289 -9.39 29.20 6.30
C LYS A 289 -9.96 30.41 7.03
N LYS A 290 -11.00 31.02 6.45
CA LYS A 290 -11.71 32.14 7.09
C LYS A 290 -12.34 31.77 8.45
N VAL A 291 -12.67 30.52 8.65
CA VAL A 291 -13.11 29.95 9.93
C VAL A 291 -11.92 29.21 10.53
N GLU A 292 -11.61 29.50 11.79
CA GLU A 292 -10.52 28.84 12.51
C GLU A 292 -10.82 27.33 12.60
N MET A 293 -9.86 26.51 12.17
CA MET A 293 -9.93 25.06 12.25
C MET A 293 -8.86 24.56 13.20
N ASP A 294 -9.18 23.51 13.94
CA ASP A 294 -8.21 22.83 14.79
C ASP A 294 -7.09 22.19 13.94
N SER A 295 -5.92 22.09 14.52
CA SER A 295 -4.81 21.35 13.93
C SER A 295 -5.04 19.86 14.08
N VAL A 296 -4.71 19.08 13.05
CA VAL A 296 -4.83 17.64 13.02
C VAL A 296 -3.46 17.03 13.32
N ASP A 297 -3.35 16.21 14.37
CA ASP A 297 -2.15 15.42 14.66
C ASP A 297 -2.07 14.28 13.65
N VAL A 298 -0.95 14.17 12.93
CA VAL A 298 -0.75 13.22 11.84
C VAL A 298 0.28 12.15 12.16
N VAL A 299 0.79 12.11 13.39
CA VAL A 299 1.72 11.07 13.82
C VAL A 299 1.01 9.70 13.81
N GLY A 300 1.62 8.73 13.15
CA GLY A 300 1.05 7.39 12.99
C GLY A 300 0.00 7.24 11.89
N TRP A 301 -0.37 8.31 11.21
CA TRP A 301 -1.30 8.25 10.07
C TRP A 301 -0.68 7.59 8.84
N ARG A 302 -1.53 7.14 7.94
CA ARG A 302 -1.09 6.70 6.61
C ARG A 302 -0.54 7.90 5.86
N ILE A 303 0.59 7.71 5.20
CA ILE A 303 1.25 8.80 4.47
C ILE A 303 0.34 9.41 3.39
N ASP A 304 -0.47 8.58 2.77
CA ASP A 304 -1.42 9.00 1.76
C ASP A 304 -2.54 9.90 2.32
N GLU A 305 -3.01 9.67 3.54
CA GLU A 305 -3.98 10.53 4.21
C GLU A 305 -3.33 11.88 4.61
N VAL A 306 -2.08 11.84 5.05
CA VAL A 306 -1.32 13.06 5.37
C VAL A 306 -1.09 13.90 4.12
N VAL A 307 -0.72 13.27 3.01
CA VAL A 307 -0.53 13.94 1.72
C VAL A 307 -1.83 14.63 1.27
N GLN A 308 -3.00 13.99 1.44
CA GLN A 308 -4.29 14.63 1.12
C GLN A 308 -4.57 15.88 1.96
N LEU A 309 -4.18 15.87 3.25
CA LEU A 309 -4.33 17.07 4.09
C LEU A 309 -3.39 18.20 3.66
N ILE A 310 -2.23 17.86 3.12
CA ILE A 310 -1.21 18.83 2.70
C ILE A 310 -1.49 19.39 1.31
N ARG A 311 -2.00 18.57 0.38
CA ARG A 311 -2.45 19.00 -0.95
C ARG A 311 -3.68 19.89 -0.86
N GLY A 312 -4.00 20.56 -1.95
CA GLY A 312 -5.20 21.39 -2.12
C GLY A 312 -4.95 22.53 -3.10
N GLU A 313 -6.01 23.23 -3.45
CA GLU A 313 -6.04 24.27 -4.48
C GLU A 313 -4.92 25.31 -4.33
N ALA A 314 -4.33 25.69 -5.45
CA ALA A 314 -3.33 26.74 -5.50
C ALA A 314 -3.86 28.06 -4.91
N GLY A 315 -3.02 28.79 -4.18
CA GLY A 315 -3.39 30.01 -3.45
C GLY A 315 -3.95 29.77 -2.06
N THR A 316 -4.33 28.55 -1.68
CA THR A 316 -4.75 28.24 -0.31
C THR A 316 -3.56 28.06 0.61
N GLN A 317 -3.76 28.23 1.93
CA GLN A 317 -2.69 28.18 2.91
C GLN A 317 -2.89 27.06 3.94
N LEU A 318 -1.77 26.53 4.41
CA LEU A 318 -1.73 25.61 5.54
C LEU A 318 -0.58 25.95 6.48
N GLU A 319 -0.68 25.44 7.70
CA GLU A 319 0.39 25.44 8.70
C GLU A 319 0.83 24.01 9.00
N LEU A 320 2.14 23.77 9.02
CA LEU A 320 2.74 22.51 9.45
C LEU A 320 3.46 22.72 10.77
N GLU A 321 3.14 21.91 11.79
CA GLU A 321 3.99 21.76 12.97
C GLU A 321 5.04 20.71 12.65
N ILE A 322 6.32 21.09 12.65
CA ILE A 322 7.41 20.19 12.30
C ILE A 322 8.45 20.13 13.41
N ILE A 323 9.14 18.98 13.48
CA ILE A 323 10.37 18.79 14.26
C ILE A 323 11.51 18.87 13.25
N PRO A 324 12.44 19.85 13.39
CA PRO A 324 13.57 19.99 12.47
C PRO A 324 14.50 18.78 12.49
N ALA A 325 15.01 18.37 11.32
CA ALA A 325 15.94 17.25 11.18
C ALA A 325 17.22 17.36 12.02
N LYS A 326 17.62 18.60 12.35
CA LYS A 326 18.86 18.87 13.07
C LYS A 326 18.75 18.70 14.59
N THR A 327 17.55 18.46 15.10
CA THR A 327 17.33 18.32 16.55
C THR A 327 17.09 16.86 16.93
N GLU A 328 17.67 16.42 18.04
CA GLU A 328 17.36 15.15 18.68
C GLU A 328 16.20 15.28 19.68
N ASP A 329 15.83 16.52 20.04
CA ASP A 329 14.75 16.82 20.97
C ASP A 329 13.41 16.86 20.25
N LEU A 330 12.59 15.83 20.45
CA LEU A 330 11.24 15.73 19.88
C LEU A 330 10.26 16.80 20.38
N SER A 331 10.65 17.59 21.41
CA SER A 331 9.89 18.74 21.89
C SER A 331 10.21 20.04 21.16
N ASP A 332 11.30 20.10 20.41
CA ASP A 332 11.69 21.26 19.59
C ASP A 332 10.83 21.31 18.32
N ARG A 333 9.72 22.01 18.40
CA ARG A 333 8.72 22.11 17.34
C ARG A 333 8.59 23.52 16.83
N LYS A 334 8.39 23.66 15.53
CA LYS A 334 8.12 24.97 14.90
C LYS A 334 6.90 24.87 13.96
N TRP A 335 6.15 25.95 13.89
CA TRP A 335 5.08 26.13 12.91
C TRP A 335 5.61 26.81 11.65
N VAL A 336 5.25 26.27 10.50
CA VAL A 336 5.61 26.81 9.19
C VAL A 336 4.34 27.01 8.37
N VAL A 337 4.07 28.25 8.00
CA VAL A 337 2.99 28.59 7.07
C VAL A 337 3.50 28.45 5.63
N LEU A 338 2.73 27.74 4.82
CA LEU A 338 2.98 27.56 3.39
C LEU A 338 1.75 27.91 2.58
N THR A 339 1.95 28.55 1.44
CA THR A 339 0.90 28.75 0.44
C THR A 339 1.05 27.68 -0.63
N ARG A 340 -0.02 26.96 -0.95
CA ARG A 340 -0.01 25.99 -2.04
C ARG A 340 0.11 26.70 -3.38
N GLU A 341 0.89 26.14 -4.27
CA GLU A 341 1.06 26.61 -5.63
C GLU A 341 0.94 25.44 -6.60
N GLU A 342 0.74 25.75 -7.85
CA GLU A 342 0.94 24.82 -8.95
C GLU A 342 2.44 24.58 -9.12
N VAL A 343 2.89 23.36 -8.91
CA VAL A 343 4.29 22.94 -9.01
C VAL A 343 4.47 22.12 -10.28
N LYS A 344 5.20 22.65 -11.25
CA LYS A 344 5.48 21.96 -12.51
C LYS A 344 6.69 21.04 -12.36
N LEU A 345 6.52 19.78 -12.78
CA LEU A 345 7.60 18.79 -12.81
C LEU A 345 8.42 18.91 -14.10
N GLU A 346 9.09 20.04 -14.32
CA GLU A 346 9.82 20.36 -15.54
C GLU A 346 10.93 19.34 -15.87
N GLU A 347 11.45 18.63 -14.89
CA GLU A 347 12.47 17.60 -15.11
C GLU A 347 11.94 16.40 -15.88
N GLN A 348 10.64 16.12 -15.80
CA GLN A 348 9.96 15.02 -16.49
C GLN A 348 9.35 15.42 -17.83
N ALA A 349 9.34 16.70 -18.14
CA ALA A 349 8.82 17.21 -19.41
C ALA A 349 9.78 16.91 -20.57
N ALA A 350 9.22 16.83 -21.76
CA ALA A 350 10.00 16.66 -22.98
C ALA A 350 10.98 17.83 -23.19
N LYS A 351 12.23 17.51 -23.49
CA LYS A 351 13.28 18.49 -23.76
C LYS A 351 13.80 18.31 -25.17
N SER A 352 14.26 19.38 -25.78
CA SER A 352 14.89 19.33 -27.10
C SER A 352 16.22 20.05 -27.13
N LEU A 353 17.14 19.50 -27.89
CA LEU A 353 18.45 20.08 -28.16
C LEU A 353 18.75 20.00 -29.66
N ILE A 354 19.31 21.05 -30.22
CA ILE A 354 19.80 21.07 -31.58
C ILE A 354 21.33 21.14 -31.55
N ILE A 355 21.97 20.20 -32.25
CA ILE A 355 23.43 20.14 -32.37
C ILE A 355 23.79 20.41 -33.81
N ASP A 356 24.68 21.35 -34.04
CA ASP A 356 25.31 21.54 -35.36
C ASP A 356 26.41 20.48 -35.54
N SER A 357 26.35 19.73 -36.64
CA SER A 357 27.30 18.68 -36.98
C SER A 357 27.85 18.90 -38.36
N ALA A 358 29.12 18.58 -38.56
CA ALA A 358 29.80 18.64 -39.87
C ALA A 358 30.37 17.29 -40.23
N GLN A 359 30.07 16.80 -41.42
CA GLN A 359 30.68 15.60 -42.00
C GLN A 359 31.18 15.89 -43.41
N GLY A 360 32.49 16.05 -43.56
CA GLY A 360 33.09 16.51 -44.79
C GLY A 360 32.72 17.97 -45.09
N GLU A 361 32.24 18.23 -46.30
CA GLU A 361 31.81 19.57 -46.73
C GLU A 361 30.33 19.89 -46.39
N HIS A 362 29.64 18.94 -45.75
CA HIS A 362 28.22 19.11 -45.43
C HIS A 362 28.02 19.48 -43.96
N ASN A 363 27.34 20.59 -43.70
CA ASN A 363 26.84 21.00 -42.42
C ASN A 363 25.39 20.60 -42.30
N PHE A 364 25.03 19.92 -41.19
CA PHE A 364 23.65 19.54 -40.87
C PHE A 364 23.35 19.76 -39.41
N LYS A 365 22.04 19.88 -39.10
CA LYS A 365 21.57 20.01 -37.72
C LYS A 365 20.96 18.70 -37.27
N ILE A 366 21.35 18.24 -36.09
CA ILE A 366 20.76 17.07 -35.45
C ILE A 366 19.84 17.58 -34.33
N GLY A 367 18.56 17.27 -34.46
CA GLY A 367 17.59 17.49 -33.35
C GLY A 367 17.56 16.27 -32.47
N ILE A 368 17.72 16.49 -31.15
CA ILE A 368 17.57 15.46 -30.11
C ILE A 368 16.34 15.83 -29.33
N ILE A 369 15.40 14.89 -29.20
CA ILE A 369 14.24 14.99 -28.30
C ILE A 369 14.43 13.98 -27.19
N ASP A 370 14.49 14.48 -25.95
CA ASP A 370 14.51 13.66 -24.74
C ASP A 370 13.11 13.65 -24.16
N LEU A 371 12.51 12.46 -24.08
CA LEU A 371 11.15 12.24 -23.55
C LEU A 371 11.25 11.26 -22.37
N PRO A 372 11.48 11.76 -21.14
CA PRO A 372 11.65 10.90 -19.96
C PRO A 372 10.42 10.08 -19.61
N ALA A 373 9.22 10.63 -19.85
CA ALA A 373 7.93 9.98 -19.62
C ALA A 373 6.88 10.45 -20.63
N PHE A 374 5.87 9.63 -20.87
CA PHE A 374 4.65 10.08 -21.55
C PHE A 374 3.79 10.84 -20.54
N TYR A 375 3.24 11.96 -20.96
CA TYR A 375 2.38 12.79 -20.14
C TYR A 375 1.26 13.39 -20.96
N ILE A 376 0.13 13.67 -20.30
CA ILE A 376 -1.06 14.28 -20.88
C ILE A 376 -1.86 14.98 -19.78
N ASP A 377 -2.32 16.19 -20.04
CA ASP A 377 -3.33 16.85 -19.26
C ASP A 377 -4.71 16.46 -19.81
N PHE A 378 -5.38 15.53 -19.12
CA PHE A 378 -6.68 15.02 -19.54
C PHE A 378 -7.76 16.09 -19.53
N ASN A 379 -7.70 17.04 -18.57
CA ASN A 379 -8.67 18.13 -18.46
C ASN A 379 -8.50 19.12 -19.63
N ALA A 380 -7.27 19.56 -19.87
CA ALA A 380 -6.97 20.42 -21.00
C ALA A 380 -7.23 19.73 -22.36
N TRP A 381 -7.15 18.40 -22.43
CA TRP A 381 -7.46 17.65 -23.63
C TRP A 381 -8.97 17.54 -23.87
N GLN A 382 -9.77 17.37 -22.83
CA GLN A 382 -11.24 17.33 -22.93
C GLN A 382 -11.83 18.70 -23.26
N ASP A 383 -11.22 19.80 -22.79
CA ASP A 383 -11.64 21.18 -23.07
C ASP A 383 -11.26 21.68 -24.46
N ARG A 384 -10.41 20.93 -25.15
CA ARG A 384 -10.14 21.20 -26.58
C ARG A 384 -11.34 20.72 -27.39
N ASP A 385 -12.13 21.70 -27.84
CA ASP A 385 -13.21 21.47 -28.82
C ASP A 385 -12.61 20.68 -30.01
N PRO A 386 -13.18 19.53 -30.40
CA PRO A 386 -12.65 18.73 -31.49
C PRO A 386 -12.88 19.32 -32.89
N ASP A 387 -13.38 20.56 -33.02
CA ASP A 387 -13.57 21.23 -34.32
C ASP A 387 -12.30 21.82 -34.92
#